data_e552dd2ed2781d02fa4e4913d6359032
#
_entry.id   e552dd2ed2781d02fa4e4913d6359032
#
_cell.length_a   1.000
_cell.length_b   1.000
_cell.length_c   1.000
_cell.angle_alpha   90.00
_cell.angle_beta   90.00
_cell.angle_gamma   90.00
#
_symmetry.space_group_name_H-M   'P 1'
#
loop_
_entity.id
_entity.type
_entity.pdbx_description
1 polymer ?
#
loop_
_entity_poly.entity_id
_entity_poly.type
_entity_poly.pdbx_seq_one_letter_code
_entity_poly.pdbx_strand_id
1 'polypeptide(L)'
;GPKPAADGKLDFVLPMGQAKLPGIAAEDIGRCAHGVFRRGGDLIGRSVGIAGEHLTGAEMAAALAKALGREVRHLDVTPDVYRSFGFPGADDLGNMFQFKRDFNADFCAARSVDVSRALNPRLQTFGQWLGENAQRIPLA
;
A
#
# COMPACT_ATOMS: atom_id res chain seq x y z
N GLY A 1 -8.38 3.04 5.29
CA GLY A 1 -8.65 4.10 4.31
C GLY A 1 -8.74 5.48 4.96
N PRO A 2 -8.93 6.56 4.17
CA PRO A 2 -9.07 7.89 4.71
C PRO A 2 -10.34 8.02 5.55
N LYS A 3 -10.28 8.82 6.63
CA LYS A 3 -11.37 9.03 7.57
C LYS A 3 -11.82 10.49 7.59
N PRO A 4 -13.12 10.77 7.76
CA PRO A 4 -13.60 12.14 7.89
C PRO A 4 -12.98 12.84 9.11
N ALA A 5 -12.53 14.08 8.90
CA ALA A 5 -12.08 14.98 9.95
C ALA A 5 -13.17 15.99 10.29
N ALA A 6 -13.06 16.63 11.47
CA ALA A 6 -14.04 17.58 11.96
C ALA A 6 -14.20 18.83 11.07
N ASP A 7 -13.18 19.16 10.28
CA ASP A 7 -13.16 20.29 9.34
C ASP A 7 -13.70 19.94 7.93
N GLY A 8 -14.29 18.74 7.76
CA GLY A 8 -14.86 18.29 6.50
C GLY A 8 -13.86 17.71 5.50
N LYS A 9 -12.57 17.72 5.83
CA LYS A 9 -11.51 17.06 5.05
C LYS A 9 -11.44 15.58 5.36
N LEU A 10 -10.52 14.86 4.70
CA LEU A 10 -10.23 13.46 4.99
C LEU A 10 -8.81 13.34 5.53
N ASP A 11 -8.65 12.56 6.59
CA ASP A 11 -7.35 12.22 7.17
C ASP A 11 -6.95 10.80 6.79
N PHE A 12 -5.76 10.65 6.22
CA PHE A 12 -5.14 9.38 5.89
C PHE A 12 -3.94 9.16 6.81
N VAL A 13 -4.13 8.34 7.83
CA VAL A 13 -3.10 8.06 8.84
C VAL A 13 -2.22 6.90 8.38
N LEU A 14 -0.91 7.15 8.25
CA LEU A 14 0.06 6.12 7.91
C LEU A 14 1.39 6.40 8.63
N PRO A 15 1.83 5.55 9.58
CA PRO A 15 3.02 5.79 10.41
C PRO A 15 4.31 5.37 9.70
N MET A 16 4.52 5.86 8.49
CA MET A 16 5.65 5.48 7.62
C MET A 16 6.65 6.62 7.40
N GLY A 17 6.41 7.83 7.90
CA GLY A 17 7.24 8.98 7.61
C GLY A 17 7.33 9.23 6.11
N GLN A 18 8.55 9.40 5.63
CA GLN A 18 8.87 9.53 4.21
C GLN A 18 9.21 8.17 3.55
N ALA A 19 9.13 7.08 4.30
CA ALA A 19 9.41 5.75 3.77
C ALA A 19 8.33 5.30 2.79
N LYS A 20 8.74 4.61 1.73
CA LYS A 20 7.82 4.06 0.73
C LYS A 20 7.21 2.76 1.22
N LEU A 21 5.92 2.59 0.98
CA LEU A 21 5.21 1.36 1.26
C LEU A 21 4.88 0.64 -0.06
N PRO A 22 5.42 -0.57 -0.28
CA PRO A 22 4.98 -1.41 -1.37
C PRO A 22 3.51 -1.78 -1.24
N GLY A 23 2.71 -1.44 -2.24
CA GLY A 23 1.30 -1.78 -2.34
C GLY A 23 0.99 -2.50 -3.64
N ILE A 24 -0.09 -3.28 -3.68
CA ILE A 24 -0.53 -3.98 -4.88
C ILE A 24 -2.06 -4.15 -4.84
N ALA A 25 -2.73 -4.04 -5.98
CA ALA A 25 -4.14 -4.35 -6.12
C ALA A 25 -4.39 -5.85 -5.86
N ALA A 26 -5.46 -6.18 -5.15
CA ALA A 26 -5.76 -7.57 -4.76
C ALA A 26 -5.85 -8.51 -5.97
N GLU A 27 -6.46 -8.04 -7.06
CA GLU A 27 -6.59 -8.80 -8.31
C GLU A 27 -5.22 -9.10 -8.94
N ASP A 28 -4.27 -8.19 -8.80
CA ASP A 28 -2.93 -8.34 -9.35
C ASP A 28 -2.08 -9.35 -8.57
N ILE A 29 -2.40 -9.60 -7.31
CA ILE A 29 -1.79 -10.71 -6.54
C ILE A 29 -2.08 -12.03 -7.25
N GLY A 30 -3.36 -12.28 -7.61
CA GLY A 30 -3.77 -13.48 -8.33
C GLY A 30 -3.14 -13.59 -9.73
N ARG A 31 -3.03 -12.46 -10.43
CA ARG A 31 -2.39 -12.42 -11.77
C ARG A 31 -0.90 -12.69 -11.69
N CYS A 32 -0.21 -12.15 -10.68
CA CYS A 32 1.20 -12.47 -10.44
C CYS A 32 1.39 -13.95 -10.07
N ALA A 33 0.53 -14.50 -9.20
CA ALA A 33 0.56 -15.93 -8.86
C ALA A 33 0.39 -16.81 -10.11
N HIS A 34 -0.56 -16.49 -10.99
CA HIS A 34 -0.71 -17.18 -12.28
C HIS A 34 0.56 -17.07 -13.12
N GLY A 35 1.22 -15.90 -13.15
CA GLY A 35 2.51 -15.71 -13.84
C GLY A 35 3.61 -16.60 -13.27
N VAL A 36 3.66 -16.77 -11.94
CA VAL A 36 4.58 -17.70 -11.26
C VAL A 36 4.33 -19.15 -11.72
N PHE A 37 3.07 -19.60 -11.71
CA PHE A 37 2.73 -20.97 -12.15
C PHE A 37 3.09 -21.20 -13.62
N ARG A 38 2.92 -20.21 -14.49
CA ARG A 38 3.30 -20.33 -15.91
C ARG A 38 4.80 -20.47 -16.13
N ARG A 39 5.64 -19.95 -15.24
CA ARG A 39 7.11 -20.13 -15.29
C ARG A 39 7.56 -21.49 -14.79
N GLY A 40 6.71 -22.22 -14.09
CA GLY A 40 6.95 -23.61 -13.69
C GLY A 40 8.23 -23.82 -12.93
N GLY A 41 9.09 -24.71 -13.41
CA GLY A 41 10.29 -25.18 -12.73
C GLY A 41 11.28 -24.09 -12.28
N ASP A 42 11.33 -22.96 -12.98
CA ASP A 42 12.31 -21.88 -12.71
C ASP A 42 12.11 -21.22 -11.35
N LEU A 43 10.88 -21.29 -10.80
CA LEU A 43 10.51 -20.65 -9.55
C LEU A 43 10.22 -21.63 -8.41
N ILE A 44 10.38 -22.94 -8.62
CA ILE A 44 10.20 -23.94 -7.56
C ILE A 44 11.20 -23.69 -6.42
N GLY A 45 10.70 -23.67 -5.19
CA GLY A 45 11.49 -23.43 -3.99
C GLY A 45 11.96 -21.98 -3.80
N ARG A 46 11.48 -21.03 -4.61
CA ARG A 46 11.82 -19.62 -4.49
C ARG A 46 10.66 -18.80 -3.91
N SER A 47 10.98 -17.82 -3.07
CA SER A 47 10.05 -16.78 -2.66
C SER A 47 10.12 -15.61 -3.66
N VAL A 48 8.97 -15.16 -4.12
CA VAL A 48 8.86 -14.02 -5.06
C VAL A 48 8.06 -12.91 -4.38
N GLY A 49 8.73 -11.82 -4.01
CA GLY A 49 8.06 -10.64 -3.50
C GLY A 49 7.47 -9.82 -4.64
N ILE A 50 6.25 -9.32 -4.45
CA ILE A 50 5.49 -8.57 -5.46
C ILE A 50 5.03 -7.22 -4.93
N ALA A 51 4.96 -6.22 -5.80
CA ALA A 51 4.36 -4.92 -5.56
C ALA A 51 3.83 -4.32 -6.86
N GLY A 52 2.78 -3.52 -6.79
CA GLY A 52 2.27 -2.70 -7.90
C GLY A 52 3.01 -1.38 -8.00
N GLU A 53 3.20 -0.73 -6.86
CA GLU A 53 3.96 0.52 -6.69
C GLU A 53 4.60 0.60 -5.31
N HIS A 54 5.58 1.50 -5.19
CA HIS A 54 6.17 1.92 -3.92
C HIS A 54 5.85 3.40 -3.70
N LEU A 55 4.92 3.70 -2.80
CA LEU A 55 4.46 5.07 -2.55
C LEU A 55 4.67 5.48 -1.09
N THR A 56 5.00 6.75 -0.88
CA THR A 56 4.94 7.38 0.43
C THR A 56 3.48 7.63 0.84
N GLY A 57 3.24 7.86 2.14
CA GLY A 57 1.91 8.24 2.62
C GLY A 57 1.39 9.53 1.97
N ALA A 58 2.26 10.49 1.72
CA ALA A 58 1.90 11.73 1.04
C ALA A 58 1.48 11.50 -0.42
N GLU A 59 2.22 10.65 -1.17
CA GLU A 59 1.85 10.28 -2.54
C GLU A 59 0.52 9.53 -2.60
N MET A 60 0.27 8.64 -1.63
CA MET A 60 -1.02 7.94 -1.52
C MET A 60 -2.17 8.91 -1.22
N ALA A 61 -1.98 9.85 -0.28
CA ALA A 61 -2.98 10.86 0.05
C ALA A 61 -3.30 11.76 -1.14
N ALA A 62 -2.29 12.18 -1.91
CA ALA A 62 -2.48 12.96 -3.12
C ALA A 62 -3.27 12.20 -4.20
N ALA A 63 -2.97 10.91 -4.41
CA ALA A 63 -3.71 10.06 -5.34
C ALA A 63 -5.18 9.88 -4.90
N LEU A 64 -5.42 9.65 -3.60
CA LEU A 64 -6.76 9.58 -3.01
C LEU A 64 -7.53 10.89 -3.19
N ALA A 65 -6.89 12.03 -2.91
CA ALA A 65 -7.52 13.34 -3.06
C ALA A 65 -7.99 13.58 -4.50
N LYS A 66 -7.13 13.25 -5.48
CA LYS A 66 -7.45 13.35 -6.90
C LYS A 66 -8.64 12.46 -7.28
N ALA A 67 -8.65 11.21 -6.82
CA ALA A 67 -9.67 10.24 -7.20
C ALA A 67 -11.03 10.50 -6.52
N LEU A 68 -11.01 10.99 -5.27
CA LEU A 68 -12.21 11.27 -4.49
C LEU A 68 -12.78 12.68 -4.73
N GLY A 69 -12.02 13.57 -5.39
CA GLY A 69 -12.41 14.98 -5.57
C GLY A 69 -12.52 15.75 -4.26
N ARG A 70 -11.81 15.34 -3.21
CA ARG A 70 -11.84 15.91 -1.86
C ARG A 70 -10.41 16.01 -1.32
N GLU A 71 -10.16 17.00 -0.46
CA GLU A 71 -8.87 17.13 0.20
C GLU A 71 -8.62 15.93 1.14
N VAL A 72 -7.49 15.26 0.94
CA VAL A 72 -6.99 14.16 1.79
C VAL A 72 -5.64 14.55 2.35
N ARG A 73 -5.53 14.63 3.67
CA ARG A 73 -4.27 14.94 4.36
C ARG A 73 -3.58 13.66 4.79
N HIS A 74 -2.30 13.54 4.51
CA HIS A 74 -1.48 12.52 5.14
C HIS A 74 -1.12 12.95 6.57
N LEU A 75 -1.54 12.17 7.54
CA LEU A 75 -1.12 12.32 8.94
C LEU A 75 -0.02 11.30 9.23
N ASP A 76 1.21 11.80 9.22
CA ASP A 76 2.38 11.03 9.61
C ASP A 76 2.49 11.04 11.14
N VAL A 77 2.12 9.95 11.75
CA VAL A 77 2.23 9.73 13.19
C VAL A 77 3.38 8.75 13.48
N THR A 78 3.92 8.79 14.69
CA THR A 78 4.90 7.77 15.10
C THR A 78 4.20 6.41 15.27
N PRO A 79 4.93 5.27 15.14
CA PRO A 79 4.36 3.95 15.44
C PRO A 79 3.80 3.83 16.86
N ASP A 80 4.41 4.53 17.85
CA ASP A 80 3.89 4.56 19.23
C ASP A 80 2.53 5.24 19.31
N VAL A 81 2.37 6.39 18.64
CA VAL A 81 1.07 7.09 18.55
C VAL A 81 0.06 6.21 17.83
N TYR A 82 0.45 5.51 16.77
CA TYR A 82 -0.45 4.62 16.04
C TYR A 82 -0.94 3.46 16.93
N ARG A 83 -0.04 2.85 17.71
CA ARG A 83 -0.41 1.81 18.71
C ARG A 83 -1.38 2.35 19.76
N SER A 84 -1.20 3.60 20.20
CA SER A 84 -2.05 4.23 21.23
C SER A 84 -3.49 4.50 20.78
N PHE A 85 -3.83 4.35 19.51
CA PHE A 85 -5.22 4.47 19.03
C PHE A 85 -6.14 3.38 19.57
N GLY A 86 -5.61 2.27 20.05
CA GLY A 86 -6.34 1.26 20.84
C GLY A 86 -7.42 0.49 20.09
N PHE A 87 -7.50 0.58 18.75
CA PHE A 87 -8.40 -0.28 17.99
C PHE A 87 -7.87 -1.73 17.94
N PRO A 88 -8.72 -2.73 17.73
CA PRO A 88 -8.27 -4.12 17.66
C PRO A 88 -7.17 -4.33 16.61
N GLY A 89 -5.99 -4.80 17.04
CA GLY A 89 -4.82 -5.00 16.19
C GLY A 89 -3.93 -3.76 16.01
N ALA A 90 -4.16 -2.65 16.75
CA ALA A 90 -3.33 -1.45 16.66
C ALA A 90 -1.85 -1.73 16.97
N ASP A 91 -1.57 -2.59 17.95
CA ASP A 91 -0.21 -2.97 18.35
C ASP A 91 0.49 -3.72 17.20
N ASP A 92 -0.15 -4.74 16.63
CA ASP A 92 0.41 -5.54 15.54
C ASP A 92 0.66 -4.68 14.30
N LEU A 93 -0.32 -3.84 13.93
CA LEU A 93 -0.18 -2.95 12.79
C LEU A 93 0.91 -1.89 13.04
N GLY A 94 1.00 -1.33 14.24
CA GLY A 94 2.06 -0.40 14.62
C GLY A 94 3.44 -1.03 14.52
N ASN A 95 3.61 -2.27 15.01
CA ASN A 95 4.84 -3.04 14.89
C ASN A 95 5.18 -3.35 13.42
N MET A 96 4.19 -3.74 12.62
CA MET A 96 4.34 -4.00 11.19
C MET A 96 4.82 -2.75 10.44
N PHE A 97 4.21 -1.60 10.69
CA PHE A 97 4.62 -0.35 10.04
C PHE A 97 5.99 0.10 10.51
N GLN A 98 6.30 -0.03 11.80
CA GLN A 98 7.64 0.26 12.33
C GLN A 98 8.71 -0.57 11.64
N PHE A 99 8.52 -1.88 11.52
CA PHE A 99 9.43 -2.77 10.79
C PHE A 99 9.62 -2.31 9.33
N LYS A 100 8.53 -2.04 8.62
CA LYS A 100 8.58 -1.61 7.21
C LYS A 100 9.26 -0.26 7.03
N ARG A 101 9.18 0.63 8.02
CA ARG A 101 9.88 1.92 8.03
C ARG A 101 11.37 1.74 8.33
N ASP A 102 11.69 1.00 9.39
CA ASP A 102 13.05 0.89 9.91
C ASP A 102 13.94 0.04 8.98
N PHE A 103 13.36 -0.94 8.28
CA PHE A 103 14.01 -1.79 7.28
C PHE A 103 13.53 -1.50 5.85
N ASN A 104 13.22 -0.25 5.55
CA ASN A 104 12.49 0.13 4.33
C ASN A 104 13.23 -0.23 3.04
N ALA A 105 14.55 -0.05 2.99
CA ALA A 105 15.35 -0.37 1.82
C ALA A 105 15.24 -1.84 1.44
N ASP A 106 15.45 -2.74 2.41
CA ASP A 106 15.37 -4.20 2.20
C ASP A 106 13.93 -4.62 1.91
N PHE A 107 12.96 -4.04 2.61
CA PHE A 107 11.55 -4.35 2.42
C PHE A 107 11.06 -4.00 1.00
N CYS A 108 11.47 -2.86 0.47
CA CYS A 108 11.16 -2.44 -0.90
C CYS A 108 11.94 -3.26 -1.93
N ALA A 109 13.25 -3.49 -1.72
CA ALA A 109 14.10 -4.27 -2.63
C ALA A 109 13.57 -5.71 -2.80
N ALA A 110 13.08 -6.33 -1.73
CA ALA A 110 12.48 -7.66 -1.77
C ALA A 110 11.14 -7.72 -2.54
N ARG A 111 10.55 -6.58 -2.93
CA ARG A 111 9.25 -6.47 -3.62
C ARG A 111 9.36 -5.62 -4.88
N SER A 112 10.09 -6.14 -5.86
CA SER A 112 10.37 -5.44 -7.12
C SER A 112 9.10 -5.29 -7.97
N VAL A 113 8.80 -4.05 -8.36
CA VAL A 113 7.73 -3.72 -9.31
C VAL A 113 8.02 -4.32 -10.69
N ASP A 114 9.28 -4.33 -11.11
CA ASP A 114 9.68 -4.89 -12.42
C ASP A 114 9.47 -6.40 -12.46
N VAL A 115 9.78 -7.13 -11.38
CA VAL A 115 9.48 -8.56 -11.26
C VAL A 115 7.98 -8.79 -11.34
N SER A 116 7.18 -7.98 -10.62
CA SER A 116 5.73 -8.07 -10.65
C SER A 116 5.17 -7.84 -12.05
N ARG A 117 5.69 -6.83 -12.76
CA ARG A 117 5.28 -6.51 -14.14
C ARG A 117 5.67 -7.60 -15.14
N ALA A 118 6.82 -8.25 -14.95
CA ALA A 118 7.23 -9.40 -15.76
C ALA A 118 6.33 -10.63 -15.54
N LEU A 119 5.72 -10.77 -14.35
CA LEU A 119 4.75 -11.82 -14.05
C LEU A 119 3.33 -11.44 -14.50
N ASN A 120 2.97 -10.15 -14.39
CA ASN A 120 1.68 -9.60 -14.77
C ASN A 120 1.86 -8.33 -15.63
N PRO A 121 1.89 -8.41 -16.95
CA PRO A 121 2.03 -7.23 -17.83
C PRO A 121 0.92 -6.18 -17.68
N ARG A 122 -0.22 -6.55 -17.07
CA ARG A 122 -1.35 -5.66 -16.78
C ARG A 122 -1.35 -5.15 -15.34
N LEU A 123 -0.18 -5.14 -14.68
CA LEU A 123 -0.01 -4.66 -13.31
C LEU A 123 -0.50 -3.22 -13.18
N GLN A 124 -1.44 -3.00 -12.28
CA GLN A 124 -2.04 -1.69 -12.04
C GLN A 124 -1.14 -0.82 -11.14
N THR A 125 -1.10 0.47 -11.42
CA THR A 125 -0.68 1.47 -10.44
C THR A 125 -1.82 1.76 -9.45
N PHE A 126 -1.49 2.39 -8.33
CA PHE A 126 -2.50 2.81 -7.35
C PHE A 126 -3.50 3.79 -7.97
N GLY A 127 -3.01 4.72 -8.80
CA GLY A 127 -3.87 5.66 -9.51
C GLY A 127 -4.83 4.98 -10.49
N GLN A 128 -4.41 3.95 -11.21
CA GLN A 128 -5.26 3.17 -12.11
C GLN A 128 -6.34 2.42 -11.32
N TRP A 129 -5.94 1.75 -10.22
CA TRP A 129 -6.89 1.08 -9.35
C TRP A 129 -7.93 2.05 -8.76
N LEU A 130 -7.50 3.23 -8.31
CA LEU A 130 -8.40 4.27 -7.80
C LEU A 130 -9.39 4.74 -8.85
N GLY A 131 -9.01 4.84 -10.12
CA GLY A 131 -9.90 5.22 -11.22
C GLY A 131 -11.15 4.34 -11.32
N GLU A 132 -11.01 3.06 -10.97
CA GLU A 132 -12.10 2.08 -11.03
C GLU A 132 -12.80 1.86 -9.67
N ASN A 133 -12.12 2.14 -8.56
CA ASN A 133 -12.55 1.70 -7.23
C ASN A 133 -12.78 2.82 -6.21
N ALA A 134 -12.44 4.09 -6.53
CA ALA A 134 -12.52 5.17 -5.55
C ALA A 134 -13.91 5.33 -4.92
N GLN A 135 -14.97 5.14 -5.70
CA GLN A 135 -16.36 5.24 -5.22
C GLN A 135 -16.77 4.12 -4.25
N ARG A 136 -15.96 3.08 -4.14
CA ARG A 136 -16.20 1.93 -3.25
C ARG A 136 -15.44 2.05 -1.93
N ILE A 137 -14.59 3.07 -1.78
CA ILE A 137 -13.83 3.31 -0.55
C ILE A 137 -14.81 3.81 0.52
N PRO A 138 -14.95 3.12 1.67
CA PRO A 138 -15.81 3.58 2.74
C PRO A 138 -15.20 4.83 3.38
N LEU A 139 -15.98 5.90 3.44
CA LEU A 139 -15.60 7.20 4.01
C LEU A 139 -16.38 7.50 5.31
N ALA A 140 -16.95 6.50 5.95
CA ALA A 140 -17.67 6.62 7.21
C ALA A 140 -16.85 6.06 8.38
#